data_e769b7a1bf6bf3c4cc24165aed585c1c
#
_entry.id   e769b7a1bf6bf3c4cc24165aed585c1c
#
_cell.length_a   1.000
_cell.length_b   1.000
_cell.length_c   1.000
_cell.angle_alpha   90.00
_cell.angle_beta   90.00
_cell.angle_gamma   90.00
#
_symmetry.space_group_name_H-M   'P 1'
#
loop_
_entity.id
_entity.type
_entity.pdbx_description
1 polymer ?
#
loop_
_entity_poly.entity_id
_entity_poly.type
_entity_poly.pdbx_seq_one_letter_code
_entity_poly.pdbx_strand_id
1 'polypeptide(L)'
;MVGQGIDALVIDGPEIDVSPPGAERRRSPQRCRGPASRSRHMTTPDPRKGMPSPKLNREDFTARFLSRFADPAFGALSVELEKIADVAWDAYQDGRKSPVTRKAGPGYADPDYDLAVDWIEARRRIDEAQERHDHISGKPKVLVVNGSSRSEHTCPGEMSKSFRLAEVARTALEEEGFEVEILDLSRLTSEYGREIHPCKACFSTAAALCHWPCSCYPNYSLGQVHDWMNDIYPMWVEAQGVFLITPVNWYMASSPVKLMMDRLVCADGGNPDPTLTHGKDAKKAKEEELKGWDYPRHLAGRIFSVVVHGDVEGAENVRRSLSDWLRFMKLIPAGPEAELDRYIGYWEPYATSHEALDRDHAIRAEVRIAALELARACRARRDGKLVSTSEGLESPRQK
;
A
#
# COMPACT_ATOMS: atom_id res chain seq x y z
N MET A 1 -30.48 13.71 42.72
CA MET A 1 -31.53 12.77 43.11
C MET A 1 -31.80 11.82 41.97
N VAL A 2 -31.71 10.54 42.30
CA VAL A 2 -32.15 9.32 41.64
C VAL A 2 -31.28 8.85 40.47
N GLY A 3 -30.38 7.88 40.81
CA GLY A 3 -29.80 6.94 39.90
C GLY A 3 -30.80 5.83 39.57
N GLN A 4 -30.71 5.29 38.38
CA GLN A 4 -31.23 3.98 38.05
C GLN A 4 -30.09 3.13 37.49
N GLY A 5 -29.83 2.03 38.19
CA GLY A 5 -28.86 1.02 37.81
C GLY A 5 -29.36 0.21 36.60
N ILE A 6 -28.42 -0.20 35.79
CA ILE A 6 -28.63 -1.18 34.70
C ILE A 6 -28.18 -2.52 35.26
N ASP A 7 -29.12 -3.44 35.44
CA ASP A 7 -28.86 -4.82 35.84
C ASP A 7 -28.10 -5.55 34.73
N ALA A 8 -26.98 -6.16 35.10
CA ALA A 8 -26.23 -7.03 34.25
C ALA A 8 -26.96 -8.38 34.06
N LEU A 9 -27.32 -8.69 32.84
CA LEU A 9 -27.89 -10.00 32.49
C LEU A 9 -26.73 -11.02 32.47
N VAL A 10 -26.70 -11.89 33.46
CA VAL A 10 -25.80 -13.07 33.48
C VAL A 10 -26.48 -14.15 32.65
N ILE A 11 -25.83 -14.57 31.57
CA ILE A 11 -26.25 -15.74 30.78
C ILE A 11 -25.39 -16.93 31.21
N ASP A 12 -26.00 -17.85 31.95
CA ASP A 12 -25.42 -19.15 32.27
C ASP A 12 -25.30 -20.00 31.01
N GLY A 13 -24.07 -20.31 30.59
CA GLY A 13 -23.79 -21.31 29.57
C GLY A 13 -23.43 -22.67 30.19
N PRO A 14 -23.70 -23.78 29.52
CA PRO A 14 -23.46 -25.14 30.08
C PRO A 14 -21.96 -25.41 30.25
N GLU A 15 -21.60 -25.97 31.40
CA GLU A 15 -20.27 -26.50 31.71
C GLU A 15 -19.89 -27.63 30.74
N ILE A 16 -18.70 -27.48 30.12
CA ILE A 16 -18.09 -28.55 29.31
C ILE A 16 -17.18 -29.39 30.21
N ASP A 17 -17.57 -30.63 30.44
CA ASP A 17 -16.78 -31.64 31.17
C ASP A 17 -15.56 -32.08 30.36
N VAL A 18 -14.35 -31.80 30.86
CA VAL A 18 -13.07 -32.17 30.25
C VAL A 18 -12.41 -33.25 31.09
N SER A 19 -12.94 -34.50 31.02
CA SER A 19 -12.25 -35.66 31.59
C SER A 19 -11.53 -36.46 30.51
N PRO A 20 -10.28 -36.90 30.72
CA PRO A 20 -9.53 -37.67 29.71
C PRO A 20 -10.02 -39.14 29.66
N PRO A 21 -10.09 -39.78 28.47
CA PRO A 21 -10.50 -41.14 28.34
C PRO A 21 -9.43 -42.12 28.81
N GLY A 22 -9.87 -43.09 29.62
CA GLY A 22 -9.06 -44.16 30.22
C GLY A 22 -8.47 -45.13 29.21
N ALA A 23 -7.31 -45.66 29.56
CA ALA A 23 -6.56 -46.64 28.79
C ALA A 23 -7.17 -48.04 28.88
N GLU A 24 -7.65 -48.62 27.77
CA GLU A 24 -7.99 -50.04 27.66
C GLU A 24 -6.90 -50.84 26.99
N ARG A 25 -6.62 -52.00 27.57
CA ARG A 25 -5.56 -52.94 27.20
C ARG A 25 -5.88 -53.69 25.90
N ARG A 26 -4.89 -53.77 25.03
CA ARG A 26 -4.90 -54.47 23.73
C ARG A 26 -4.97 -55.97 23.89
N ARG A 27 -5.88 -56.64 23.18
CA ARG A 27 -5.80 -58.03 22.75
C ARG A 27 -5.37 -58.08 21.30
N SER A 28 -4.41 -58.96 20.98
CA SER A 28 -3.88 -59.18 19.65
C SER A 28 -4.88 -59.95 18.77
N PRO A 29 -5.06 -59.60 17.47
CA PRO A 29 -5.68 -60.50 16.52
C PRO A 29 -4.66 -61.11 15.53
N GLN A 30 -4.98 -62.37 15.19
CA GLN A 30 -4.28 -63.25 14.27
C GLN A 30 -4.19 -62.69 12.84
N ARG A 31 -3.06 -63.03 12.19
CA ARG A 31 -2.78 -62.74 10.79
C ARG A 31 -3.65 -63.51 9.82
N CYS A 32 -4.46 -62.83 9.01
CA CYS A 32 -4.92 -63.32 7.72
C CYS A 32 -4.10 -62.65 6.60
N ARG A 33 -3.39 -63.46 5.79
CA ARG A 33 -2.68 -62.98 4.59
C ARG A 33 -3.70 -62.86 3.45
N GLY A 34 -3.98 -61.61 3.04
CA GLY A 34 -4.69 -61.32 1.78
C GLY A 34 -3.72 -60.66 0.78
N PRO A 35 -4.05 -60.64 -0.54
CA PRO A 35 -3.10 -60.28 -1.60
C PRO A 35 -2.66 -58.82 -1.52
N ALA A 36 -1.39 -58.58 -1.86
CA ALA A 36 -0.74 -57.28 -1.83
C ALA A 36 -1.46 -56.24 -2.72
N SER A 37 -2.26 -55.39 -2.11
CA SER A 37 -2.72 -54.16 -2.75
C SER A 37 -1.56 -53.17 -2.73
N ARG A 38 -1.13 -52.72 -3.92
CA ARG A 38 -0.23 -51.57 -4.05
C ARG A 38 -0.90 -50.35 -3.37
N SER A 39 -0.52 -50.07 -2.13
CA SER A 39 -0.93 -48.87 -1.46
C SER A 39 -0.32 -47.67 -2.24
N ARG A 40 -1.18 -46.92 -2.95
CA ARG A 40 -0.84 -45.54 -3.32
C ARG A 40 -0.59 -44.83 -1.99
N HIS A 41 0.66 -44.52 -1.70
CA HIS A 41 0.97 -43.55 -0.66
C HIS A 41 0.28 -42.24 -1.02
N MET A 42 -0.89 -42.02 -0.47
CA MET A 42 -1.46 -40.68 -0.42
C MET A 42 -0.55 -39.89 0.51
N THR A 43 0.35 -39.10 -0.09
CA THR A 43 1.10 -38.11 0.66
C THR A 43 0.10 -37.14 1.27
N THR A 44 0.08 -37.03 2.59
CA THR A 44 -0.73 -36.04 3.28
C THR A 44 -0.37 -34.68 2.70
N PRO A 45 -1.33 -33.88 2.20
CA PRO A 45 -1.01 -32.56 1.65
C PRO A 45 -0.30 -31.71 2.69
N ASP A 46 0.75 -31.00 2.29
CA ASP A 46 1.39 -30.00 3.17
C ASP A 46 0.31 -28.97 3.58
N PRO A 47 -0.06 -28.86 4.86
CA PRO A 47 -1.12 -27.95 5.30
C PRO A 47 -0.85 -26.49 4.96
N ARG A 48 0.42 -26.11 4.74
CA ARG A 48 0.82 -24.77 4.31
C ARG A 48 0.57 -24.51 2.81
N LYS A 49 0.33 -25.56 2.02
CA LYS A 49 0.10 -25.49 0.57
C LYS A 49 -1.24 -26.11 0.17
N GLY A 50 -2.09 -26.39 1.14
CA GLY A 50 -3.36 -27.11 0.94
C GLY A 50 -4.50 -26.27 0.39
N MET A 51 -4.28 -25.05 -0.08
CA MET A 51 -5.33 -24.24 -0.69
C MET A 51 -5.74 -24.80 -2.06
N PRO A 52 -7.04 -24.71 -2.42
CA PRO A 52 -7.47 -25.01 -3.77
C PRO A 52 -6.71 -24.21 -4.81
N SER A 53 -6.51 -24.78 -5.99
CA SER A 53 -5.87 -24.05 -7.08
C SER A 53 -6.72 -22.83 -7.47
N PRO A 54 -6.15 -21.60 -7.51
CA PRO A 54 -6.87 -20.43 -8.01
C PRO A 54 -6.98 -20.40 -9.54
N LYS A 55 -6.32 -21.33 -10.25
CA LYS A 55 -6.32 -21.36 -11.71
C LYS A 55 -7.71 -21.74 -12.22
N LEU A 56 -8.24 -20.88 -13.09
CA LEU A 56 -9.48 -21.12 -13.81
C LEU A 56 -9.28 -22.19 -14.88
N ASN A 57 -10.35 -22.89 -15.24
CA ASN A 57 -10.40 -23.62 -16.49
C ASN A 57 -10.54 -22.64 -17.66
N ARG A 58 -10.40 -23.14 -18.91
CA ARG A 58 -10.45 -22.27 -20.10
C ARG A 58 -11.79 -21.57 -20.29
N GLU A 59 -12.87 -22.28 -20.03
CA GLU A 59 -14.23 -21.75 -20.19
C GLU A 59 -14.48 -20.57 -19.22
N ASP A 60 -14.22 -20.76 -17.95
CA ASP A 60 -14.35 -19.73 -16.91
C ASP A 60 -13.42 -18.53 -17.16
N PHE A 61 -12.17 -18.80 -17.60
CA PHE A 61 -11.24 -17.74 -17.94
C PHE A 61 -11.75 -16.90 -19.10
N THR A 62 -12.15 -17.55 -20.20
CA THR A 62 -12.63 -16.87 -21.40
C THR A 62 -13.87 -16.05 -21.10
N ALA A 63 -14.83 -16.59 -20.35
CA ALA A 63 -16.03 -15.87 -19.95
C ALA A 63 -15.69 -14.62 -19.13
N ARG A 64 -14.79 -14.72 -18.13
CA ARG A 64 -14.35 -13.56 -17.34
C ARG A 64 -13.51 -12.56 -18.14
N PHE A 65 -12.70 -13.02 -19.07
CA PHE A 65 -11.90 -12.15 -19.93
C PHE A 65 -12.79 -11.32 -20.83
N LEU A 66 -13.73 -11.98 -21.53
CA LEU A 66 -14.65 -11.35 -22.47
C LEU A 66 -15.68 -10.44 -21.78
N SER A 67 -16.01 -10.66 -20.50
CA SER A 67 -16.93 -9.78 -19.77
C SER A 67 -16.45 -8.33 -19.65
N ARG A 68 -15.17 -8.07 -19.88
CA ARG A 68 -14.61 -6.69 -19.98
C ARG A 68 -15.11 -5.94 -21.20
N PHE A 69 -15.61 -6.67 -22.21
CA PHE A 69 -16.12 -6.14 -23.49
C PHE A 69 -17.63 -6.39 -23.60
N ALA A 70 -18.34 -6.27 -22.48
CA ALA A 70 -19.79 -6.52 -22.42
C ALA A 70 -20.65 -5.43 -23.08
N ASP A 71 -20.06 -4.28 -23.42
CA ASP A 71 -20.75 -3.25 -24.17
C ASP A 71 -21.17 -3.80 -25.55
N PRO A 72 -22.47 -3.69 -25.94
CA PRO A 72 -22.95 -4.16 -27.24
C PRO A 72 -22.20 -3.62 -28.46
N ALA A 73 -21.54 -2.46 -28.33
CA ALA A 73 -20.69 -1.90 -29.38
C ALA A 73 -19.53 -2.82 -29.79
N PHE A 74 -19.05 -3.70 -28.89
CA PHE A 74 -18.01 -4.69 -29.18
C PHE A 74 -18.56 -5.91 -29.95
N GLY A 75 -19.86 -6.07 -30.14
CA GLY A 75 -20.45 -7.24 -30.78
C GLY A 75 -19.94 -7.51 -32.21
N ALA A 76 -19.61 -6.46 -32.95
CA ALA A 76 -19.01 -6.57 -34.29
C ALA A 76 -17.58 -7.11 -34.29
N LEU A 77 -16.91 -7.14 -33.12
CA LEU A 77 -15.50 -7.55 -32.92
C LEU A 77 -15.37 -8.91 -32.23
N SER A 78 -16.45 -9.70 -32.16
CA SER A 78 -16.46 -10.96 -31.39
C SER A 78 -15.37 -11.94 -31.81
N VAL A 79 -15.10 -12.07 -33.10
CA VAL A 79 -14.05 -12.96 -33.64
C VAL A 79 -12.65 -12.48 -33.24
N GLU A 80 -12.41 -11.20 -33.26
CA GLU A 80 -11.15 -10.58 -32.83
C GLU A 80 -10.93 -10.73 -31.32
N LEU A 81 -11.99 -10.54 -30.54
CA LEU A 81 -11.96 -10.71 -29.09
C LEU A 81 -11.67 -12.17 -28.67
N GLU A 82 -12.21 -13.15 -29.39
CA GLU A 82 -11.88 -14.56 -29.18
C GLU A 82 -10.38 -14.83 -29.41
N LYS A 83 -9.79 -14.31 -30.49
CA LYS A 83 -8.36 -14.43 -30.77
C LYS A 83 -7.51 -13.80 -29.67
N ILE A 84 -7.92 -12.63 -29.18
CA ILE A 84 -7.23 -11.93 -28.05
C ILE A 84 -7.36 -12.77 -26.78
N ALA A 85 -8.54 -13.34 -26.52
CA ALA A 85 -8.77 -14.20 -25.35
C ALA A 85 -7.90 -15.47 -25.39
N ASP A 86 -7.65 -16.05 -26.55
CA ASP A 86 -6.75 -17.20 -26.70
C ASP A 86 -5.31 -16.86 -26.33
N VAL A 87 -4.79 -15.73 -26.83
CA VAL A 87 -3.46 -15.24 -26.45
C VAL A 87 -3.37 -14.93 -24.96
N ALA A 88 -4.43 -14.33 -24.39
CA ALA A 88 -4.52 -14.04 -22.96
C ALA A 88 -4.58 -15.32 -22.12
N TRP A 89 -5.26 -16.37 -22.61
CA TRP A 89 -5.31 -17.68 -21.97
C TRP A 89 -3.93 -18.33 -21.90
N ASP A 90 -3.16 -18.33 -23.00
CA ASP A 90 -1.81 -18.87 -23.02
C ASP A 90 -0.91 -18.13 -22.03
N ALA A 91 -1.01 -16.79 -21.99
CA ALA A 91 -0.29 -15.97 -21.01
C ALA A 91 -0.68 -16.31 -19.56
N TYR A 92 -1.97 -16.60 -19.32
CA TYR A 92 -2.49 -16.99 -18.01
C TYR A 92 -1.97 -18.37 -17.60
N GLN A 93 -1.99 -19.35 -18.50
CA GLN A 93 -1.49 -20.69 -18.21
C GLN A 93 0.00 -20.71 -17.90
N ASP A 94 0.80 -20.00 -18.72
CA ASP A 94 2.24 -19.88 -18.54
C ASP A 94 2.62 -19.02 -17.33
N GLY A 95 1.66 -18.27 -16.77
CA GLY A 95 1.91 -17.33 -15.67
C GLY A 95 2.87 -16.21 -16.08
N ARG A 96 2.83 -15.77 -17.36
CA ARG A 96 3.69 -14.71 -17.89
C ARG A 96 3.42 -13.40 -17.16
N LYS A 97 4.32 -13.03 -16.26
CA LYS A 97 4.14 -11.90 -15.37
C LYS A 97 4.60 -10.59 -16.02
N SER A 98 5.82 -10.58 -16.55
CA SER A 98 6.40 -9.47 -17.31
C SER A 98 7.21 -10.08 -18.45
N PRO A 99 6.63 -10.18 -19.66
CA PRO A 99 7.19 -11.01 -20.73
C PRO A 99 8.44 -10.41 -21.38
N VAL A 100 8.66 -9.09 -21.23
CA VAL A 100 9.85 -8.42 -21.79
C VAL A 100 10.91 -8.31 -20.70
N THR A 101 12.05 -8.98 -20.93
CA THR A 101 13.17 -9.00 -19.99
C THR A 101 14.48 -8.59 -20.69
N ARG A 102 15.45 -8.16 -19.90
CA ARG A 102 16.84 -8.00 -20.31
C ARG A 102 17.77 -8.43 -19.19
N LYS A 103 19.05 -8.69 -19.53
CA LYS A 103 20.07 -9.00 -18.52
C LYS A 103 20.24 -7.84 -17.54
N ALA A 104 20.42 -8.18 -16.27
CA ALA A 104 20.63 -7.21 -15.19
C ALA A 104 21.89 -6.35 -15.45
N GLY A 105 22.96 -6.97 -15.86
CA GLY A 105 24.21 -6.29 -16.15
C GLY A 105 25.10 -6.02 -14.93
N PRO A 106 26.18 -5.28 -15.13
CA PRO A 106 27.13 -4.97 -14.05
C PRO A 106 26.46 -4.23 -12.87
N GLY A 107 26.90 -4.50 -11.65
CA GLY A 107 26.36 -3.88 -10.44
C GLY A 107 25.29 -4.69 -9.73
N TYR A 108 24.77 -5.74 -10.36
CA TYR A 108 23.87 -6.71 -9.73
C TYR A 108 24.61 -7.95 -9.25
N ALA A 109 24.10 -8.63 -8.23
CA ALA A 109 24.71 -9.85 -7.68
C ALA A 109 24.79 -10.99 -8.71
N ASP A 110 23.81 -11.07 -9.62
CA ASP A 110 23.82 -11.96 -10.79
C ASP A 110 23.59 -11.11 -12.06
N PRO A 111 24.68 -10.70 -12.76
CA PRO A 111 24.58 -9.88 -13.97
C PRO A 111 23.87 -10.57 -15.15
N ASP A 112 23.82 -11.89 -15.17
CA ASP A 112 23.18 -12.68 -16.24
C ASP A 112 21.72 -12.97 -15.98
N TYR A 113 21.19 -12.56 -14.82
CA TYR A 113 19.77 -12.72 -14.46
C TYR A 113 18.88 -11.89 -15.37
N ASP A 114 17.76 -12.47 -15.81
CA ASP A 114 16.78 -11.77 -16.64
C ASP A 114 15.82 -10.94 -15.77
N LEU A 115 15.95 -9.63 -15.81
CA LEU A 115 15.06 -8.69 -15.13
C LEU A 115 13.97 -8.16 -16.07
N ALA A 116 12.77 -7.99 -15.53
CA ALA A 116 11.67 -7.33 -16.21
C ALA A 116 12.02 -5.89 -16.59
N VAL A 117 11.79 -5.52 -17.85
CA VAL A 117 12.04 -4.14 -18.32
C VAL A 117 11.20 -3.13 -17.56
N ASP A 118 9.93 -3.46 -17.24
CA ASP A 118 9.05 -2.62 -16.42
C ASP A 118 9.68 -2.29 -15.06
N TRP A 119 10.31 -3.27 -14.41
CA TRP A 119 10.98 -3.06 -13.13
C TRP A 119 12.20 -2.17 -13.25
N ILE A 120 13.02 -2.40 -14.29
CA ILE A 120 14.24 -1.61 -14.55
C ILE A 120 13.89 -0.15 -14.83
N GLU A 121 12.83 0.08 -15.60
CA GLU A 121 12.36 1.43 -15.91
C GLU A 121 11.81 2.15 -14.65
N ALA A 122 11.03 1.45 -13.83
CA ALA A 122 10.57 1.99 -12.56
C ALA A 122 11.74 2.33 -11.64
N ARG A 123 12.77 1.48 -11.58
CA ARG A 123 13.99 1.72 -10.81
C ARG A 123 14.74 2.96 -11.30
N ARG A 124 14.95 3.09 -12.61
CA ARG A 124 15.60 4.26 -13.20
C ARG A 124 14.89 5.57 -12.82
N ARG A 125 13.56 5.59 -12.90
CA ARG A 125 12.75 6.78 -12.54
C ARG A 125 12.88 7.13 -11.05
N ILE A 126 13.00 6.12 -10.18
CA ILE A 126 13.24 6.33 -8.74
C ILE A 126 14.64 6.90 -8.49
N ASP A 127 15.67 6.36 -9.16
CA ASP A 127 17.05 6.83 -9.02
C ASP A 127 17.17 8.29 -9.48
N GLU A 128 16.55 8.65 -10.62
CA GLU A 128 16.48 10.03 -11.10
C GLU A 128 15.74 10.98 -10.12
N ALA A 129 14.67 10.47 -9.47
CA ALA A 129 13.95 11.23 -8.45
C ALA A 129 14.81 11.46 -7.20
N GLN A 130 15.62 10.45 -6.81
CA GLN A 130 16.57 10.60 -5.71
C GLN A 130 17.66 11.62 -6.04
N GLU A 131 18.20 11.61 -7.27
CA GLU A 131 19.17 12.61 -7.73
C GLU A 131 18.59 14.03 -7.65
N ARG A 132 17.32 14.20 -8.06
CA ARG A 132 16.63 15.50 -7.93
C ARG A 132 16.40 15.91 -6.48
N HIS A 133 16.06 14.95 -5.60
CA HIS A 133 15.95 15.20 -4.15
C HIS A 133 17.25 15.70 -3.55
N ASP A 134 18.38 15.08 -3.91
CA ASP A 134 19.69 15.36 -3.36
C ASP A 134 20.27 16.69 -3.92
N HIS A 135 19.72 17.22 -5.00
CA HIS A 135 20.16 18.44 -5.64
C HIS A 135 19.73 19.69 -4.84
N ILE A 136 20.53 20.07 -3.84
CA ILE A 136 20.21 21.12 -2.85
C ILE A 136 20.00 22.51 -3.49
N SER A 137 20.63 22.81 -4.64
CA SER A 137 20.49 24.12 -5.32
C SER A 137 19.14 24.29 -6.03
N GLY A 138 18.38 23.21 -6.24
CA GLY A 138 17.05 23.25 -6.83
C GLY A 138 15.98 23.83 -5.88
N LYS A 139 14.84 24.26 -6.47
CA LYS A 139 13.65 24.64 -5.70
C LYS A 139 13.16 23.43 -4.91
N PRO A 140 12.91 23.57 -3.59
CA PRO A 140 12.44 22.43 -2.79
C PRO A 140 11.03 22.02 -3.20
N LYS A 141 10.77 20.70 -3.23
CA LYS A 141 9.49 20.14 -3.66
C LYS A 141 8.73 19.54 -2.48
N VAL A 142 7.43 19.81 -2.41
CA VAL A 142 6.51 19.18 -1.47
C VAL A 142 5.46 18.38 -2.24
N LEU A 143 5.23 17.15 -1.82
CA LEU A 143 4.14 16.31 -2.30
C LEU A 143 2.91 16.50 -1.40
N VAL A 144 1.82 17.03 -1.96
CA VAL A 144 0.51 17.10 -1.29
C VAL A 144 -0.32 15.90 -1.73
N VAL A 145 -0.66 15.01 -0.80
CA VAL A 145 -1.45 13.80 -1.07
C VAL A 145 -2.91 14.04 -0.67
N ASN A 146 -3.80 14.12 -1.66
CA ASN A 146 -5.24 14.08 -1.42
C ASN A 146 -5.71 12.62 -1.29
N GLY A 147 -6.05 12.23 -0.08
CA GLY A 147 -6.50 10.87 0.27
C GLY A 147 -7.99 10.60 0.05
N SER A 148 -8.76 11.54 -0.47
CA SER A 148 -10.19 11.31 -0.77
C SER A 148 -10.34 10.39 -1.97
N SER A 149 -11.37 9.53 -1.95
CA SER A 149 -11.82 8.77 -3.13
C SER A 149 -12.86 9.53 -3.97
N ARG A 150 -13.23 10.75 -3.58
CA ARG A 150 -14.25 11.58 -4.23
C ARG A 150 -13.67 12.74 -4.99
N SER A 151 -14.21 13.00 -6.15
CA SER A 151 -13.91 14.15 -6.99
C SER A 151 -15.18 14.65 -7.69
N GLU A 152 -15.08 15.71 -8.47
CA GLU A 152 -16.16 16.18 -9.34
C GLU A 152 -16.60 15.14 -10.40
N HIS A 153 -15.75 14.13 -10.66
CA HIS A 153 -16.04 13.03 -11.61
C HIS A 153 -16.65 11.79 -10.93
N THR A 154 -16.95 11.85 -9.64
CA THR A 154 -17.62 10.79 -8.89
C THR A 154 -19.05 11.17 -8.53
N CYS A 155 -19.84 10.28 -7.92
CA CYS A 155 -21.19 10.57 -7.50
C CYS A 155 -21.24 10.92 -5.99
N PRO A 156 -21.77 12.08 -5.60
CA PRO A 156 -22.18 13.22 -6.44
C PRO A 156 -20.97 13.95 -7.02
N GLY A 157 -21.16 14.64 -8.16
CA GLY A 157 -20.11 15.31 -8.90
C GLY A 157 -19.63 16.61 -8.25
N GLU A 158 -18.98 16.49 -7.10
CA GLU A 158 -18.45 17.62 -6.33
C GLU A 158 -17.01 17.37 -5.89
N MET A 159 -16.19 18.42 -5.95
CA MET A 159 -14.84 18.40 -5.39
C MET A 159 -14.89 18.03 -3.90
N SER A 160 -14.03 17.12 -3.48
CA SER A 160 -13.98 16.71 -2.08
C SER A 160 -13.52 17.83 -1.15
N LYS A 161 -13.97 17.81 0.11
CA LYS A 161 -13.47 18.72 1.15
C LYS A 161 -11.96 18.57 1.34
N SER A 162 -11.44 17.34 1.25
CA SER A 162 -9.98 17.09 1.31
C SER A 162 -9.23 17.82 0.22
N PHE A 163 -9.72 17.78 -1.03
CA PHE A 163 -9.06 18.48 -2.15
C PHE A 163 -9.09 20.00 -1.95
N ARG A 164 -10.23 20.55 -1.49
CA ARG A 164 -10.32 22.00 -1.18
C ARG A 164 -9.34 22.44 -0.10
N LEU A 165 -9.13 21.63 0.92
CA LEU A 165 -8.13 21.90 1.96
C LEU A 165 -6.70 21.65 1.46
N ALA A 166 -6.48 20.68 0.55
CA ALA A 166 -5.19 20.47 -0.11
C ALA A 166 -4.77 21.69 -0.94
N GLU A 167 -5.72 22.37 -1.60
CA GLU A 167 -5.48 23.63 -2.31
C GLU A 167 -5.05 24.76 -1.35
N VAL A 168 -5.59 24.80 -0.12
CA VAL A 168 -5.14 25.75 0.91
C VAL A 168 -3.67 25.48 1.29
N ALA A 169 -3.33 24.22 1.49
CA ALA A 169 -1.94 23.83 1.79
C ALA A 169 -1.00 24.14 0.62
N ARG A 170 -1.42 23.80 -0.63
CA ARG A 170 -0.65 24.10 -1.85
C ARG A 170 -0.33 25.59 -1.94
N THR A 171 -1.34 26.43 -1.83
CA THR A 171 -1.16 27.89 -1.91
C THR A 171 -0.18 28.38 -0.85
N ALA A 172 -0.31 27.93 0.40
CA ALA A 172 0.59 28.32 1.48
C ALA A 172 2.04 27.89 1.22
N LEU A 173 2.25 26.69 0.68
CA LEU A 173 3.58 26.16 0.35
C LEU A 173 4.21 26.88 -0.85
N GLU A 174 3.42 27.23 -1.87
CA GLU A 174 3.86 28.00 -3.03
C GLU A 174 4.27 29.43 -2.65
N GLU A 175 3.51 30.09 -1.76
CA GLU A 175 3.86 31.39 -1.18
C GLU A 175 5.20 31.35 -0.42
N GLU A 176 5.50 30.22 0.22
CA GLU A 176 6.77 29.94 0.87
C GLU A 176 7.88 29.52 -0.12
N GLY A 177 7.64 29.54 -1.42
CA GLY A 177 8.64 29.31 -2.45
C GLY A 177 8.90 27.83 -2.77
N PHE A 178 8.05 26.89 -2.34
CA PHE A 178 8.16 25.51 -2.71
C PHE A 178 7.54 25.23 -4.08
N GLU A 179 8.06 24.22 -4.77
CA GLU A 179 7.34 23.54 -5.85
C GLU A 179 6.37 22.55 -5.21
N VAL A 180 5.11 22.56 -5.62
CA VAL A 180 4.08 21.67 -5.06
C VAL A 180 3.52 20.78 -6.13
N GLU A 181 3.56 19.48 -5.87
CA GLU A 181 2.90 18.46 -6.69
C GLU A 181 1.74 17.86 -5.91
N ILE A 182 0.55 17.74 -6.54
CA ILE A 182 -0.60 17.11 -5.91
C ILE A 182 -0.75 15.69 -6.44
N LEU A 183 -0.66 14.71 -5.53
CA LEU A 183 -1.08 13.34 -5.76
C LEU A 183 -2.55 13.20 -5.35
N ASP A 184 -3.44 13.21 -6.34
CA ASP A 184 -4.87 13.07 -6.11
C ASP A 184 -5.31 11.61 -6.24
N LEU A 185 -5.49 10.92 -5.09
CA LEU A 185 -5.89 9.51 -5.07
C LEU A 185 -7.34 9.25 -5.49
N SER A 186 -8.18 10.31 -5.63
CA SER A 186 -9.53 10.16 -6.19
C SER A 186 -9.51 9.68 -7.64
N ARG A 187 -8.40 9.86 -8.34
CA ARG A 187 -8.19 9.40 -9.73
C ARG A 187 -8.30 7.89 -9.89
N LEU A 188 -8.12 7.11 -8.81
CA LEU A 188 -8.38 5.66 -8.80
C LEU A 188 -9.83 5.31 -9.11
N THR A 189 -10.77 6.23 -8.87
CA THR A 189 -12.22 6.02 -9.08
C THR A 189 -12.75 6.76 -10.29
N SER A 190 -11.99 7.64 -10.91
CA SER A 190 -12.46 8.56 -11.95
C SER A 190 -11.62 8.59 -13.22
N GLU A 191 -10.45 7.94 -13.23
CA GLU A 191 -9.57 7.92 -14.39
C GLU A 191 -9.41 6.49 -14.94
N TYR A 192 -9.63 6.32 -16.23
CA TYR A 192 -9.54 5.02 -16.90
C TYR A 192 -8.12 4.47 -16.83
N GLY A 193 -8.01 3.19 -16.45
CA GLY A 193 -6.73 2.46 -16.42
C GLY A 193 -5.77 2.88 -15.30
N ARG A 194 -6.21 3.69 -14.34
CA ARG A 194 -5.42 4.07 -13.17
C ARG A 194 -5.69 3.13 -12.01
N GLU A 195 -4.72 2.28 -11.68
CA GLU A 195 -4.89 1.22 -10.69
C GLU A 195 -3.73 1.18 -9.69
N ILE A 196 -4.03 0.94 -8.42
CA ILE A 196 -3.06 0.51 -7.42
C ILE A 196 -3.44 -0.92 -7.01
N HIS A 197 -2.58 -1.87 -7.35
CA HIS A 197 -2.83 -3.27 -7.00
C HIS A 197 -2.44 -3.55 -5.54
N PRO A 198 -3.16 -4.46 -4.83
CA PRO A 198 -2.93 -4.72 -3.41
C PRO A 198 -1.56 -5.34 -3.14
N CYS A 199 -0.93 -4.98 -2.03
CA CYS A 199 0.32 -5.56 -1.57
C CYS A 199 0.14 -7.05 -1.23
N LYS A 200 1.11 -7.88 -1.65
CA LYS A 200 1.12 -9.34 -1.34
C LYS A 200 1.86 -9.67 -0.04
N ALA A 201 2.26 -8.67 0.74
CA ALA A 201 2.96 -8.82 2.01
C ALA A 201 4.22 -9.70 1.95
N CYS A 202 4.98 -9.64 0.85
CA CYS A 202 6.22 -10.41 0.67
C CYS A 202 7.23 -10.16 1.80
N PHE A 203 7.25 -8.93 2.32
CA PHE A 203 8.13 -8.49 3.42
C PHE A 203 7.95 -9.34 4.69
N SER A 204 6.73 -9.78 5.00
CA SER A 204 6.46 -10.60 6.19
C SER A 204 7.03 -12.03 6.11
N THR A 205 7.39 -12.51 4.92
CA THR A 205 8.07 -13.81 4.75
C THR A 205 9.55 -13.68 5.06
N ALA A 206 10.21 -12.72 4.47
CA ALA A 206 11.57 -12.28 4.73
C ALA A 206 11.74 -10.87 4.12
N ALA A 207 12.41 -9.96 4.79
CA ALA A 207 12.56 -8.58 4.35
C ALA A 207 13.13 -8.47 2.94
N ALA A 208 14.20 -9.22 2.64
CA ALA A 208 14.86 -9.21 1.34
C ALA A 208 14.01 -9.77 0.18
N LEU A 209 12.84 -10.38 0.46
CA LEU A 209 11.91 -10.84 -0.56
C LEU A 209 11.06 -9.70 -1.14
N CYS A 210 10.91 -8.60 -0.42
CA CYS A 210 10.25 -7.40 -0.91
C CYS A 210 11.26 -6.57 -1.71
N HIS A 211 10.95 -6.25 -2.96
CA HIS A 211 11.85 -5.50 -3.83
C HIS A 211 11.48 -4.01 -3.85
N TRP A 212 12.49 -3.17 -4.05
CA TRP A 212 12.33 -1.74 -4.28
C TRP A 212 12.89 -1.36 -5.66
N PRO A 213 12.06 -0.91 -6.62
CA PRO A 213 10.59 -0.85 -6.59
C PRO A 213 9.92 -2.22 -6.46
N CYS A 214 8.62 -2.21 -6.14
CA CYS A 214 7.86 -3.45 -5.98
C CYS A 214 7.80 -4.26 -7.28
N SER A 215 8.30 -5.50 -7.26
CA SER A 215 8.29 -6.40 -8.41
C SER A 215 7.10 -7.37 -8.43
N CYS A 216 6.09 -7.17 -7.58
CA CYS A 216 4.86 -7.95 -7.66
C CYS A 216 4.03 -7.61 -8.90
N TYR A 217 4.17 -6.39 -9.40
CA TYR A 217 3.46 -5.85 -10.56
C TYR A 217 4.44 -5.20 -11.54
N PRO A 218 4.12 -5.13 -12.84
CA PRO A 218 2.90 -5.66 -13.44
C PRO A 218 2.79 -7.18 -13.39
N ASN A 219 1.59 -7.71 -13.72
CA ASN A 219 1.36 -9.12 -13.94
C ASN A 219 0.44 -9.33 -15.15
N TYR A 220 1.04 -9.49 -16.30
CA TYR A 220 0.33 -9.59 -17.58
C TYR A 220 -0.61 -10.81 -17.63
N SER A 221 -0.22 -11.92 -17.01
CA SER A 221 -1.06 -13.13 -16.98
C SER A 221 -2.40 -12.93 -16.25
N LEU A 222 -2.50 -11.90 -15.41
CA LEU A 222 -3.70 -11.55 -14.67
C LEU A 222 -4.33 -10.24 -15.17
N GLY A 223 -3.81 -9.65 -16.25
CA GLY A 223 -4.26 -8.35 -16.75
C GLY A 223 -3.95 -7.17 -15.82
N GLN A 224 -3.01 -7.32 -14.91
CA GLN A 224 -2.58 -6.28 -13.95
C GLN A 224 -1.37 -5.54 -14.53
N VAL A 225 -1.59 -4.66 -15.50
CA VAL A 225 -0.53 -4.08 -16.33
C VAL A 225 -0.21 -2.62 -16.02
N HIS A 226 -1.16 -1.85 -15.51
CA HIS A 226 -1.01 -0.42 -15.22
C HIS A 226 -0.92 -0.16 -13.72
N ASP A 227 0.26 -0.40 -13.15
CA ASP A 227 0.49 -0.13 -11.73
C ASP A 227 0.86 1.35 -11.50
N TRP A 228 -0.08 2.14 -11.00
CA TRP A 228 0.14 3.56 -10.72
C TRP A 228 1.23 3.82 -9.68
N MET A 229 1.58 2.83 -8.86
CA MET A 229 2.69 2.97 -7.92
C MET A 229 4.01 3.29 -8.62
N ASN A 230 4.19 2.92 -9.89
CA ASN A 230 5.39 3.27 -10.66
C ASN A 230 5.51 4.80 -10.92
N ASP A 231 4.40 5.55 -10.85
CA ASP A 231 4.42 7.02 -10.86
C ASP A 231 4.52 7.58 -9.43
N ILE A 232 3.83 6.95 -8.47
CA ILE A 232 3.77 7.40 -7.08
C ILE A 232 5.13 7.29 -6.39
N TYR A 233 5.90 6.21 -6.60
CA TYR A 233 7.20 6.03 -5.96
C TYR A 233 8.18 7.19 -6.24
N PRO A 234 8.40 7.62 -7.49
CA PRO A 234 9.26 8.77 -7.77
C PRO A 234 8.80 10.07 -7.09
N MET A 235 7.47 10.33 -7.04
CA MET A 235 6.92 11.50 -6.37
C MET A 235 7.30 11.55 -4.88
N TRP A 236 7.18 10.40 -4.18
CA TRP A 236 7.56 10.29 -2.77
C TRP A 236 9.05 10.43 -2.55
N VAL A 237 9.86 9.90 -3.46
CA VAL A 237 11.32 9.94 -3.36
C VAL A 237 11.86 11.33 -3.59
N GLU A 238 11.34 12.05 -4.58
CA GLU A 238 11.78 13.41 -4.94
C GLU A 238 11.42 14.45 -3.87
N ALA A 239 10.30 14.29 -3.18
CA ALA A 239 9.81 15.26 -2.22
C ALA A 239 10.74 15.45 -1.01
N GLN A 240 11.00 16.71 -0.61
CA GLN A 240 11.60 17.06 0.67
C GLN A 240 10.59 16.97 1.81
N GLY A 241 9.32 17.18 1.51
CA GLY A 241 8.22 17.08 2.46
C GLY A 241 6.97 16.46 1.84
N VAL A 242 6.17 15.80 2.69
CA VAL A 242 4.88 15.21 2.31
C VAL A 242 3.78 15.78 3.19
N PHE A 243 2.76 16.33 2.57
CA PHE A 243 1.55 16.82 3.23
C PHE A 243 0.40 15.85 2.90
N LEU A 244 0.05 14.96 3.84
CA LEU A 244 -1.02 13.99 3.64
C LEU A 244 -2.32 14.50 4.24
N ILE A 245 -3.34 14.69 3.41
CA ILE A 245 -4.69 15.06 3.85
C ILE A 245 -5.70 13.99 3.43
N THR A 246 -6.53 13.51 4.38
CA THR A 246 -7.48 12.42 4.13
C THR A 246 -8.74 12.55 4.97
N PRO A 247 -9.90 12.14 4.43
CA PRO A 247 -11.08 11.97 5.25
C PRO A 247 -10.99 10.71 6.10
N VAL A 248 -11.82 10.64 7.13
CA VAL A 248 -12.14 9.38 7.84
C VAL A 248 -13.20 8.62 7.06
N ASN A 249 -12.91 7.38 6.73
CA ASN A 249 -13.88 6.44 6.16
C ASN A 249 -14.03 5.24 7.07
N TRP A 250 -15.20 5.09 7.72
CA TRP A 250 -15.46 3.95 8.60
C TRP A 250 -14.35 3.73 9.65
N TYR A 251 -14.04 4.76 10.44
CA TYR A 251 -12.98 4.76 11.46
C TYR A 251 -11.53 4.59 10.96
N MET A 252 -11.29 4.53 9.66
CA MET A 252 -9.99 4.27 9.05
C MET A 252 -9.66 5.31 7.98
N ALA A 253 -8.42 5.29 7.51
CA ALA A 253 -8.05 6.00 6.28
C ALA A 253 -8.85 5.44 5.08
N SER A 254 -9.06 6.26 4.07
CA SER A 254 -9.75 5.84 2.85
C SER A 254 -9.04 4.67 2.16
N SER A 255 -9.79 3.87 1.39
CA SER A 255 -9.22 2.72 0.65
C SER A 255 -8.05 3.09 -0.25
N PRO A 256 -8.08 4.19 -1.02
CA PRO A 256 -6.95 4.63 -1.83
C PRO A 256 -5.69 4.91 -1.01
N VAL A 257 -5.81 5.57 0.14
CA VAL A 257 -4.69 5.82 1.06
C VAL A 257 -4.11 4.48 1.55
N LYS A 258 -4.97 3.55 1.96
CA LYS A 258 -4.52 2.23 2.46
C LYS A 258 -3.82 1.41 1.39
N LEU A 259 -4.32 1.42 0.14
CA LEU A 259 -3.64 0.75 -0.99
C LEU A 259 -2.24 1.33 -1.23
N MET A 260 -2.11 2.65 -1.24
CA MET A 260 -0.82 3.32 -1.38
C MET A 260 0.12 2.97 -0.22
N MET A 261 -0.36 3.09 1.04
CA MET A 261 0.42 2.75 2.24
C MET A 261 1.00 1.34 2.18
N ASP A 262 0.15 0.35 1.86
CA ASP A 262 0.58 -1.04 1.79
C ASP A 262 1.65 -1.28 0.71
N ARG A 263 1.59 -0.54 -0.38
CA ARG A 263 2.54 -0.62 -1.47
C ARG A 263 3.82 0.15 -1.20
N LEU A 264 3.77 1.22 -0.39
CA LEU A 264 4.96 1.96 0.04
C LEU A 264 5.83 1.18 1.03
N VAL A 265 5.36 0.05 1.58
CA VAL A 265 6.17 -0.80 2.49
C VAL A 265 7.50 -1.23 1.86
N CYS A 266 7.56 -1.38 0.53
CA CYS A 266 8.83 -1.69 -0.16
C CYS A 266 9.86 -0.56 -0.03
N ALA A 267 9.42 0.69 0.17
CA ALA A 267 10.31 1.82 0.44
C ALA A 267 10.88 1.83 1.87
N ASP A 268 10.31 1.03 2.76
CA ASP A 268 10.76 0.86 4.15
C ASP A 268 11.84 -0.21 4.33
N GLY A 269 12.24 -0.89 3.28
CA GLY A 269 13.29 -1.92 3.41
C GLY A 269 13.30 -2.90 2.25
N GLY A 270 12.72 -2.51 1.10
CA GLY A 270 12.74 -3.34 -0.09
C GLY A 270 14.15 -3.56 -0.62
N ASN A 271 14.37 -4.77 -1.14
CA ASN A 271 15.63 -5.16 -1.72
C ASN A 271 15.82 -4.48 -3.09
N PRO A 272 16.87 -3.65 -3.26
CA PRO A 272 17.14 -2.97 -4.53
C PRO A 272 17.77 -3.88 -5.60
N ASP A 273 18.16 -5.10 -5.24
CA ASP A 273 18.74 -6.09 -6.14
C ASP A 273 17.91 -7.38 -6.17
N PRO A 274 16.94 -7.52 -7.09
CA PRO A 274 16.14 -8.73 -7.20
C PRO A 274 16.95 -9.99 -7.55
N THR A 275 18.14 -9.82 -8.11
CA THR A 275 19.00 -10.94 -8.52
C THR A 275 19.62 -11.64 -7.31
N LEU A 276 19.84 -10.92 -6.21
CA LEU A 276 20.35 -11.45 -4.94
C LEU A 276 19.47 -12.59 -4.39
N THR A 277 18.17 -12.51 -4.61
CA THR A 277 17.19 -13.50 -4.18
C THR A 277 16.60 -14.32 -5.34
N HIS A 278 17.23 -14.31 -6.51
CA HIS A 278 16.71 -14.91 -7.74
C HIS A 278 15.22 -14.61 -7.94
N GLY A 279 14.88 -13.33 -7.91
CA GLY A 279 13.52 -12.85 -7.95
C GLY A 279 12.81 -13.07 -6.61
N LYS A 280 11.96 -14.08 -6.50
CA LYS A 280 11.10 -14.33 -5.32
C LYS A 280 11.43 -15.66 -4.62
N ASP A 281 12.69 -16.07 -4.58
CA ASP A 281 13.12 -17.25 -3.81
C ASP A 281 13.12 -16.94 -2.30
N ALA A 282 12.11 -17.50 -1.61
CA ALA A 282 11.93 -17.26 -0.18
C ALA A 282 13.05 -17.83 0.70
N LYS A 283 13.74 -18.89 0.25
CA LYS A 283 14.87 -19.48 0.99
C LYS A 283 16.08 -18.56 0.94
N LYS A 284 16.44 -18.11 -0.26
CA LYS A 284 17.53 -17.14 -0.45
C LYS A 284 17.26 -15.83 0.29
N ALA A 285 16.03 -15.32 0.21
CA ALA A 285 15.65 -14.12 0.95
C ALA A 285 15.80 -14.31 2.47
N LYS A 286 15.46 -15.50 3.00
CA LYS A 286 15.62 -15.81 4.42
C LYS A 286 17.08 -15.99 4.81
N GLU A 287 17.90 -16.53 3.94
CA GLU A 287 19.36 -16.62 4.14
C GLU A 287 19.97 -15.23 4.26
N GLU A 288 19.60 -14.29 3.39
CA GLU A 288 20.06 -12.90 3.47
C GLU A 288 19.60 -12.22 4.76
N GLU A 289 18.36 -12.42 5.17
CA GLU A 289 17.86 -11.89 6.44
C GLU A 289 18.63 -12.41 7.65
N LEU A 290 18.96 -13.70 7.67
CA LEU A 290 19.73 -14.33 8.75
C LEU A 290 21.21 -13.92 8.77
N LYS A 291 21.75 -13.44 7.65
CA LYS A 291 23.09 -12.81 7.59
C LYS A 291 23.10 -11.40 8.16
N GLY A 292 21.97 -10.85 8.57
CA GLY A 292 21.83 -9.50 9.07
C GLY A 292 21.45 -8.53 7.97
N TRP A 293 20.25 -8.73 7.37
CA TRP A 293 19.71 -7.79 6.38
C TRP A 293 19.61 -6.39 6.96
N ASP A 294 20.39 -5.48 6.40
CA ASP A 294 20.43 -4.07 6.79
C ASP A 294 19.28 -3.31 6.06
N TYR A 295 18.14 -3.27 6.69
CA TYR A 295 16.91 -2.65 6.19
C TYR A 295 17.16 -1.27 5.56
N PRO A 296 17.23 -1.12 4.22
CA PRO A 296 17.39 0.18 3.60
C PRO A 296 16.11 1.00 3.78
N ARG A 297 16.26 2.24 4.27
CA ARG A 297 15.14 3.16 4.50
C ARG A 297 15.13 4.22 3.40
N HIS A 298 14.50 3.92 2.29
CA HIS A 298 14.57 4.76 1.07
C HIS A 298 13.90 6.12 1.23
N LEU A 299 12.87 6.26 2.10
CA LEU A 299 12.19 7.52 2.37
C LEU A 299 12.63 8.20 3.68
N ALA A 300 13.67 7.68 4.34
CA ALA A 300 14.15 8.21 5.60
C ALA A 300 14.56 9.69 5.47
N GLY A 301 14.18 10.48 6.47
CA GLY A 301 14.57 11.89 6.56
C GLY A 301 13.69 12.88 5.79
N ARG A 302 12.68 12.41 5.00
CA ARG A 302 11.64 13.31 4.46
C ARG A 302 10.80 13.85 5.59
N ILE A 303 10.35 15.10 5.48
CA ILE A 303 9.50 15.72 6.49
C ILE A 303 8.05 15.39 6.20
N PHE A 304 7.19 15.25 7.21
CA PHE A 304 5.78 15.00 6.97
C PHE A 304 4.83 15.89 7.80
N SER A 305 3.66 16.11 7.25
CA SER A 305 2.46 16.64 7.90
C SER A 305 1.28 15.72 7.60
N VAL A 306 0.37 15.55 8.57
CA VAL A 306 -0.84 14.73 8.44
C VAL A 306 -2.05 15.53 8.88
N VAL A 307 -3.00 15.70 7.99
CA VAL A 307 -4.31 16.32 8.28
C VAL A 307 -5.41 15.31 8.03
N VAL A 308 -6.16 15.01 9.09
CA VAL A 308 -7.31 14.11 9.04
C VAL A 308 -8.58 14.89 9.38
N HIS A 309 -9.61 14.68 8.58
CA HIS A 309 -10.88 15.34 8.82
C HIS A 309 -12.05 14.38 8.56
N GLY A 310 -13.21 14.70 9.08
CA GLY A 310 -14.41 13.93 8.81
C GLY A 310 -15.61 14.44 9.56
N ASP A 311 -16.77 13.90 9.21
CA ASP A 311 -18.07 14.11 9.85
C ASP A 311 -18.48 12.92 10.73
N VAL A 312 -17.52 12.03 11.01
CA VAL A 312 -17.69 10.84 11.86
C VAL A 312 -16.53 10.74 12.83
N GLU A 313 -16.68 9.91 13.86
CA GLU A 313 -15.60 9.62 14.81
C GLU A 313 -14.45 8.84 14.17
N GLY A 314 -13.29 8.89 14.85
CA GLY A 314 -12.10 8.13 14.43
C GLY A 314 -10.98 8.99 13.83
N ALA A 315 -11.14 10.30 13.70
CA ALA A 315 -10.12 11.19 13.13
C ALA A 315 -8.79 11.11 13.86
N GLU A 316 -8.80 11.14 15.19
CA GLU A 316 -7.59 10.99 16.01
C GLU A 316 -6.88 9.65 15.78
N ASN A 317 -7.63 8.54 15.72
CA ASN A 317 -7.06 7.23 15.47
C ASN A 317 -6.39 7.16 14.11
N VAL A 318 -7.03 7.71 13.08
CA VAL A 318 -6.48 7.72 11.71
C VAL A 318 -5.22 8.59 11.67
N ARG A 319 -5.24 9.81 12.26
CA ARG A 319 -4.06 10.68 12.36
C ARG A 319 -2.91 9.96 13.04
N ARG A 320 -3.14 9.35 14.20
CA ARG A 320 -2.12 8.60 14.96
C ARG A 320 -1.55 7.46 14.12
N SER A 321 -2.42 6.65 13.50
CA SER A 321 -2.01 5.51 12.68
C SER A 321 -1.15 5.94 11.48
N LEU A 322 -1.52 7.03 10.80
CA LEU A 322 -0.76 7.59 9.68
C LEU A 322 0.59 8.16 10.14
N SER A 323 0.59 8.91 11.23
CA SER A 323 1.81 9.47 11.81
C SER A 323 2.78 8.37 12.28
N ASP A 324 2.28 7.33 12.92
CA ASP A 324 3.10 6.20 13.38
C ASP A 324 3.69 5.42 12.20
N TRP A 325 2.90 5.22 11.13
CA TRP A 325 3.37 4.60 9.90
C TRP A 325 4.50 5.42 9.25
N LEU A 326 4.35 6.74 9.13
CA LEU A 326 5.37 7.61 8.56
C LEU A 326 6.65 7.64 9.42
N ARG A 327 6.50 7.68 10.75
CA ARG A 327 7.64 7.59 11.68
C ARG A 327 8.33 6.22 11.60
N PHE A 328 7.56 5.14 11.44
CA PHE A 328 8.12 3.81 11.23
C PHE A 328 9.02 3.77 9.99
N MET A 329 8.61 4.41 8.89
CA MET A 329 9.41 4.57 7.68
C MET A 329 10.54 5.61 7.82
N LYS A 330 10.78 6.13 9.05
CA LYS A 330 11.83 7.12 9.36
C LYS A 330 11.62 8.49 8.70
N LEU A 331 10.39 8.85 8.34
CA LEU A 331 10.08 10.23 8.06
C LEU A 331 10.04 11.03 9.37
N ILE A 332 10.29 12.32 9.29
CA ILE A 332 10.40 13.23 10.42
C ILE A 332 9.14 14.09 10.50
N PRO A 333 8.41 14.13 11.62
CA PRO A 333 7.27 15.03 11.77
C PRO A 333 7.73 16.48 11.69
N ALA A 334 6.96 17.32 11.00
CA ALA A 334 7.31 18.74 10.85
C ALA A 334 7.21 19.50 12.17
N GLY A 335 6.25 19.14 13.01
CA GLY A 335 6.02 19.73 14.32
C GLY A 335 4.60 19.44 14.81
N PRO A 336 4.22 19.95 16.00
CA PRO A 336 2.95 19.62 16.63
C PRO A 336 1.73 20.15 15.87
N GLU A 337 1.83 21.30 15.23
CA GLU A 337 0.73 21.90 14.46
C GLU A 337 0.57 21.26 13.07
N ALA A 338 1.53 20.44 12.65
CA ALA A 338 1.51 19.71 11.38
C ALA A 338 0.78 18.34 11.46
N GLU A 339 0.34 17.94 12.65
CA GLU A 339 -0.42 16.69 12.87
C GLU A 339 -1.83 17.04 13.40
N LEU A 340 -2.77 17.22 12.46
CA LEU A 340 -4.08 17.77 12.73
C LEU A 340 -5.19 16.73 12.55
N ASP A 341 -6.15 16.70 13.45
CA ASP A 341 -7.43 16.00 13.27
C ASP A 341 -8.59 16.92 13.63
N ARG A 342 -9.62 16.95 12.77
CA ARG A 342 -10.76 17.86 12.95
C ARG A 342 -12.07 17.24 12.48
N TYR A 343 -13.12 17.49 13.25
CA TYR A 343 -14.50 17.27 12.84
C TYR A 343 -14.97 18.44 11.96
N ILE A 344 -15.35 18.16 10.71
CA ILE A 344 -15.85 19.16 9.76
C ILE A 344 -17.17 18.76 9.10
N GLY A 345 -18.01 18.00 9.79
CA GLY A 345 -19.38 17.66 9.37
C GLY A 345 -20.37 18.81 9.56
N TYR A 346 -20.10 19.70 10.51
CA TYR A 346 -20.87 20.91 10.83
C TYR A 346 -22.33 20.64 11.28
N TRP A 347 -22.71 19.38 11.47
CA TRP A 347 -24.11 18.98 11.72
C TRP A 347 -25.08 19.45 10.63
N GLU A 348 -24.56 19.71 9.46
CA GLU A 348 -25.28 20.19 8.29
C GLU A 348 -25.64 19.02 7.35
N PRO A 349 -26.74 19.13 6.61
CA PRO A 349 -27.00 18.24 5.48
C PRO A 349 -25.83 18.27 4.48
N TYR A 350 -25.59 17.15 3.80
CA TYR A 350 -24.52 17.07 2.82
C TYR A 350 -24.55 18.22 1.78
N ALA A 351 -25.74 18.57 1.32
CA ALA A 351 -25.97 19.62 0.31
C ALA A 351 -25.41 21.01 0.71
N THR A 352 -25.31 21.31 2.00
CA THR A 352 -24.85 22.62 2.51
C THR A 352 -23.51 22.55 3.25
N SER A 353 -22.95 21.35 3.39
CA SER A 353 -21.73 21.15 4.19
C SER A 353 -20.46 21.71 3.52
N HIS A 354 -20.44 21.87 2.20
CA HIS A 354 -19.35 22.56 1.48
C HIS A 354 -19.37 24.07 1.73
N GLU A 355 -20.55 24.68 1.75
CA GLU A 355 -20.70 26.09 2.09
C GLU A 355 -20.31 26.36 3.55
N ALA A 356 -20.58 25.41 4.46
CA ALA A 356 -20.11 25.50 5.84
C ALA A 356 -18.58 25.46 5.91
N LEU A 357 -17.93 24.59 5.15
CA LEU A 357 -16.45 24.57 5.03
C LEU A 357 -15.89 25.89 4.49
N ASP A 358 -16.59 26.54 3.55
CA ASP A 358 -16.15 27.83 2.99
C ASP A 358 -16.18 28.94 4.02
N ARG A 359 -17.11 28.89 4.97
CA ARG A 359 -17.24 29.83 6.08
C ARG A 359 -16.33 29.49 7.28
N ASP A 360 -15.76 28.29 7.30
CA ASP A 360 -14.88 27.86 8.40
C ASP A 360 -13.46 28.39 8.19
N HIS A 361 -13.24 29.62 8.62
CA HIS A 361 -11.93 30.26 8.56
C HIS A 361 -10.91 29.60 9.50
N ALA A 362 -11.37 28.93 10.58
CA ALA A 362 -10.49 28.29 11.54
C ALA A 362 -9.79 27.09 10.94
N ILE A 363 -10.51 26.13 10.31
CA ILE A 363 -9.88 24.95 9.68
C ILE A 363 -8.93 25.36 8.55
N ARG A 364 -9.28 26.38 7.77
CA ARG A 364 -8.41 26.89 6.71
C ARG A 364 -7.13 27.48 7.27
N ALA A 365 -7.20 28.21 8.39
CA ALA A 365 -6.04 28.74 9.08
C ALA A 365 -5.17 27.62 9.69
N GLU A 366 -5.77 26.61 10.30
CA GLU A 366 -5.06 25.44 10.85
C GLU A 366 -4.32 24.67 9.77
N VAL A 367 -4.96 24.38 8.63
CA VAL A 367 -4.31 23.72 7.48
C VAL A 367 -3.16 24.57 6.92
N ARG A 368 -3.35 25.89 6.85
CA ARG A 368 -2.28 26.81 6.45
C ARG A 368 -1.10 26.77 7.43
N ILE A 369 -1.37 26.74 8.73
CA ILE A 369 -0.33 26.67 9.79
C ILE A 369 0.44 25.33 9.64
N ALA A 370 -0.26 24.21 9.45
CA ALA A 370 0.36 22.91 9.23
C ALA A 370 1.28 22.92 8.00
N ALA A 371 0.87 23.57 6.91
CA ALA A 371 1.68 23.73 5.71
C ALA A 371 2.91 24.61 5.94
N LEU A 372 2.77 25.71 6.68
CA LEU A 372 3.88 26.61 7.04
C LEU A 372 4.88 25.90 7.97
N GLU A 373 4.41 25.09 8.91
CA GLU A 373 5.29 24.30 9.78
C GLU A 373 6.08 23.28 8.97
N LEU A 374 5.43 22.59 8.02
CA LEU A 374 6.09 21.69 7.07
C LEU A 374 7.17 22.42 6.26
N ALA A 375 6.86 23.61 5.72
CA ALA A 375 7.81 24.42 4.96
C ALA A 375 9.04 24.80 5.78
N ARG A 376 8.83 25.24 7.03
CA ARG A 376 9.91 25.59 7.96
C ARG A 376 10.80 24.40 8.29
N ALA A 377 10.19 23.23 8.58
CA ALA A 377 10.93 22.01 8.88
C ALA A 377 11.74 21.52 7.66
N CYS A 378 11.17 21.57 6.45
CA CYS A 378 11.90 21.22 5.21
C CYS A 378 13.11 22.12 5.00
N ARG A 379 12.98 23.45 5.19
CA ARG A 379 14.12 24.38 5.09
C ARG A 379 15.17 24.07 6.15
N ALA A 380 14.76 23.90 7.42
CA ALA A 380 15.69 23.59 8.50
C ALA A 380 16.45 22.27 8.24
N ARG A 381 15.80 21.27 7.65
CA ARG A 381 16.44 20.02 7.24
C ARG A 381 17.48 20.24 6.15
N ARG A 382 17.14 20.99 5.10
CA ARG A 382 18.07 21.34 4.00
C ARG A 382 19.29 22.14 4.50
N ASP A 383 19.07 23.03 5.47
CA ASP A 383 20.15 23.82 6.09
C ASP A 383 21.00 23.02 7.10
N GLY A 384 20.71 21.72 7.30
CA GLY A 384 21.38 20.90 8.30
C GLY A 384 21.08 21.28 9.76
N LYS A 385 20.03 22.08 10.00
CA LYS A 385 19.63 22.57 11.34
C LYS A 385 18.60 21.68 12.02
N LEU A 386 17.88 20.84 11.28
CA LEU A 386 16.90 19.91 11.82
C LEU A 386 17.57 18.56 12.05
N VAL A 387 17.93 18.30 13.30
CA VAL A 387 18.45 17.00 13.73
C VAL A 387 17.29 16.24 14.39
N SER A 388 17.09 14.99 14.01
CA SER A 388 16.16 14.13 14.73
C SER A 388 16.63 13.95 16.18
N THR A 389 15.74 14.17 17.16
CA THR A 389 16.06 13.98 18.58
C THR A 389 16.44 12.53 18.94
N SER A 390 16.18 11.59 18.04
CA SER A 390 16.52 10.17 18.15
C SER A 390 17.70 9.75 17.26
N GLU A 391 18.37 10.68 16.58
CA GLU A 391 19.53 10.35 15.74
C GLU A 391 20.67 9.76 16.59
N GLY A 392 21.16 8.58 16.22
CA GLY A 392 22.17 7.85 16.98
C GLY A 392 21.67 7.10 18.22
N LEU A 393 20.35 7.11 18.49
CA LEU A 393 19.71 6.35 19.58
C LEU A 393 18.82 5.26 18.97
N GLU A 394 19.43 4.16 18.54
CA GLU A 394 18.68 3.03 17.99
C GLU A 394 18.15 2.11 19.08
N SER A 395 16.93 1.61 18.91
CA SER A 395 16.37 0.61 19.80
C SER A 395 17.17 -0.70 19.69
N PRO A 396 17.63 -1.31 20.81
CA PRO A 396 18.33 -2.58 20.77
C PRO A 396 17.41 -3.76 20.41
N ARG A 397 16.11 -3.54 20.33
CA ARG A 397 15.13 -4.54 19.89
C ARG A 397 14.60 -4.15 18.52
N GLN A 398 14.88 -5.00 17.54
CA GLN A 398 14.17 -4.96 16.26
C GLN A 398 12.74 -5.44 16.49
N LYS A 399 11.78 -4.76 15.87
CA LYS A 399 10.35 -5.13 15.95
C LYS A 399 10.06 -6.38 15.15
#